data_5ff4a90e6952884588f62281a5c1b4fd
#
_entry.id   5ff4a90e6952884588f62281a5c1b4fd
#
_cell.length_a   1.000
_cell.length_b   1.000
_cell.length_c   1.000
_cell.angle_alpha   90.00
_cell.angle_beta   90.00
_cell.angle_gamma   90.00
#
_symmetry.space_group_name_H-M   'P 1'
#
loop_
_entity.id
_entity.type
_entity.pdbx_description
1 polymer ?
#
loop_
_entity_poly.entity_id
_entity_poly.type
_entity_poly.pdbx_seq_one_letter_code
_entity_poly.pdbx_strand_id
1 'polypeptide(L)'
;VCSSDLSEHDAELATIEFLKQWVPAGKSPICGNSIGQDRRFLFKYMPQLEAYFHYRYLDVSTLKELARRWKPEILDGFKKQGTHQAMDDIRESVAELAYYREHFIKL
;
A
#
# COMPACT_ATOMS: atom_id res chain seq x y z
N VAL A 1 -3.08 11.71 1.42
CA VAL A 1 -2.77 13.04 0.91
C VAL A 1 -3.28 14.08 1.88
N CYS A 2 -2.38 14.90 2.36
CA CYS A 2 -2.72 15.86 3.42
C CYS A 2 -2.66 17.31 2.96
N SER A 3 -2.29 17.57 1.72
CA SER A 3 -2.21 18.94 1.24
C SER A 3 -3.59 19.47 0.86
N SER A 4 -3.93 20.64 1.36
CA SER A 4 -5.14 21.33 0.99
C SER A 4 -4.96 22.25 -0.22
N ASP A 5 -3.73 22.43 -0.68
CA ASP A 5 -3.41 23.41 -1.71
C ASP A 5 -3.52 22.89 -3.13
N LEU A 6 -3.57 21.56 -3.30
CA LEU A 6 -3.66 20.93 -4.61
C LEU A 6 -5.05 20.34 -4.81
N SER A 7 -5.59 20.51 -6.01
CA SER A 7 -6.77 19.76 -6.41
C SER A 7 -6.40 18.27 -6.54
N GLU A 8 -7.41 17.41 -6.53
CA GLU A 8 -7.18 15.98 -6.73
C GLU A 8 -6.50 15.72 -8.07
N HIS A 9 -6.89 16.44 -9.12
CA HIS A 9 -6.30 16.28 -10.44
C HIS A 9 -4.84 16.73 -10.46
N ASP A 10 -4.51 17.85 -9.80
CA ASP A 10 -3.14 18.33 -9.73
C ASP A 10 -2.26 17.36 -8.96
N ALA A 11 -2.77 16.81 -7.85
CA ALA A 11 -2.05 15.81 -7.09
C ALA A 11 -1.84 14.53 -7.90
N GLU A 12 -2.83 14.14 -8.68
CA GLU A 12 -2.74 12.98 -9.57
C GLU A 12 -1.59 13.17 -10.58
N LEU A 13 -1.57 14.29 -11.26
CA LEU A 13 -0.56 14.56 -12.27
C LEU A 13 0.84 14.66 -11.66
N ALA A 14 0.96 15.33 -10.51
CA ALA A 14 2.24 15.43 -9.82
C ALA A 14 2.77 14.06 -9.39
N THR A 15 1.88 13.19 -8.92
CA THR A 15 2.26 11.83 -8.53
C THR A 15 2.72 11.02 -9.72
N ILE A 16 2.02 11.11 -10.85
CA ILE A 16 2.40 10.41 -12.08
C ILE A 16 3.79 10.88 -12.54
N GLU A 17 4.04 12.19 -12.53
CA GLU A 17 5.34 12.72 -12.93
C GLU A 17 6.47 12.21 -12.02
N PHE A 18 6.20 12.11 -10.72
CA PHE A 18 7.17 11.52 -9.79
C PHE A 18 7.42 10.04 -10.13
N LEU A 19 6.35 9.28 -10.35
CA LEU A 19 6.47 7.86 -10.61
C LEU A 19 7.20 7.55 -11.91
N LYS A 20 7.06 8.40 -12.92
CA LYS A 20 7.75 8.20 -14.21
C LYS A 20 9.27 8.11 -14.06
N GLN A 21 9.82 8.70 -13.01
CA GLN A 21 11.26 8.66 -12.75
C GLN A 21 11.75 7.31 -12.28
N TRP A 22 10.85 6.48 -11.72
CA TRP A 22 11.22 5.25 -11.03
C TRP A 22 10.51 4.01 -11.59
N VAL A 23 9.31 4.18 -12.11
CA VAL A 23 8.41 3.08 -12.43
C VAL A 23 7.80 3.27 -13.81
N PRO A 24 7.98 2.32 -14.73
CA PRO A 24 7.27 2.38 -16.02
C PRO A 24 5.77 2.16 -15.83
N ALA A 25 4.99 2.78 -16.73
CA ALA A 25 3.54 2.63 -16.70
C ALA A 25 3.11 1.17 -16.83
N GLY A 26 2.13 0.77 -16.03
CA GLY A 26 1.53 -0.55 -16.13
C GLY A 26 2.35 -1.71 -15.59
N LYS A 27 3.49 -1.45 -14.94
CA LYS A 27 4.39 -2.51 -14.51
C LYS A 27 4.30 -2.85 -13.03
N SER A 28 4.10 -1.85 -12.17
CA SER A 28 4.14 -2.09 -10.72
C SER A 28 2.76 -2.12 -10.12
N PRO A 29 2.45 -3.11 -9.27
CA PRO A 29 1.21 -3.10 -8.51
C PRO A 29 1.27 -2.06 -7.38
N ILE A 30 0.11 -1.67 -6.89
CA ILE A 30 0.02 -0.90 -5.65
C ILE A 30 0.26 -1.86 -4.49
N CYS A 31 1.09 -1.41 -3.54
CA CYS A 31 1.45 -2.20 -2.37
C CYS A 31 1.04 -1.48 -1.09
N GLY A 32 0.59 -2.23 -0.10
CA GLY A 32 0.23 -1.65 1.19
C GLY A 32 -0.77 -2.50 1.94
N ASN A 33 -1.39 -1.91 2.97
CA ASN A 33 -2.42 -2.57 3.75
C ASN A 33 -3.81 -2.14 3.29
N SER A 34 -4.68 -3.10 3.02
CA SER A 34 -6.08 -2.85 2.64
C SER A 34 -6.20 -1.92 1.43
N ILE A 35 -5.34 -2.12 0.46
CA ILE A 35 -5.20 -1.22 -0.68
C ILE A 35 -6.40 -1.25 -1.64
N GLY A 36 -7.31 -2.20 -1.46
CA GLY A 36 -8.54 -2.20 -2.24
C GLY A 36 -9.33 -0.91 -2.06
N GLN A 37 -9.33 -0.34 -0.86
CA GLN A 37 -10.00 0.94 -0.61
C GLN A 37 -9.27 2.09 -1.28
N ASP A 38 -7.93 2.09 -1.20
CA ASP A 38 -7.13 3.11 -1.88
C ASP A 38 -7.36 3.05 -3.37
N ARG A 39 -7.42 1.86 -3.94
CA ARG A 39 -7.61 1.70 -5.37
C ARG A 39 -9.00 2.16 -5.82
N ARG A 40 -10.03 1.91 -5.00
CA ARG A 40 -11.37 2.43 -5.31
C ARG A 40 -11.40 3.95 -5.32
N PHE A 41 -10.71 4.57 -4.36
CA PHE A 41 -10.59 6.03 -4.30
C PHE A 41 -9.89 6.55 -5.56
N LEU A 42 -8.76 5.94 -5.91
CA LEU A 42 -8.01 6.34 -7.10
C LEU A 42 -8.84 6.19 -8.37
N PHE A 43 -9.55 5.09 -8.50
CA PHE A 43 -10.38 4.85 -9.67
C PHE A 43 -11.44 5.93 -9.81
N LYS A 44 -12.04 6.34 -8.71
CA LYS A 44 -13.12 7.33 -8.71
C LYS A 44 -12.63 8.76 -8.91
N TYR A 45 -11.52 9.11 -8.25
CA TYR A 45 -11.07 10.51 -8.19
C TYR A 45 -9.77 10.78 -8.93
N MET A 46 -8.96 9.77 -9.18
CA MET A 46 -7.68 9.88 -9.85
C MET A 46 -7.48 8.74 -10.85
N PRO A 47 -8.36 8.67 -11.89
CA PRO A 47 -8.35 7.51 -12.78
C PRO A 47 -7.08 7.37 -13.62
N GLN A 48 -6.39 8.46 -13.93
CA GLN A 48 -5.13 8.37 -14.67
C GLN A 48 -4.04 7.77 -13.81
N LEU A 49 -4.00 8.14 -12.54
CA LEU A 49 -3.04 7.57 -11.60
C LEU A 49 -3.35 6.10 -11.36
N GLU A 50 -4.62 5.76 -11.19
CA GLU A 50 -5.03 4.37 -11.01
C GLU A 50 -4.59 3.52 -12.19
N ALA A 51 -4.79 4.00 -13.41
CA ALA A 51 -4.42 3.28 -14.62
C ALA A 51 -2.90 3.17 -14.81
N TYR A 52 -2.13 3.99 -14.11
CA TYR A 52 -0.67 3.94 -14.19
C TYR A 52 -0.10 2.67 -13.56
N PHE A 53 -0.79 2.09 -12.60
CA PHE A 53 -0.35 0.88 -11.91
C PHE A 53 -0.76 -0.38 -12.65
N HIS A 54 -0.05 -1.48 -12.36
CA HIS A 54 -0.47 -2.79 -12.80
C HIS A 54 -1.81 -3.13 -12.13
N TYR A 55 -2.66 -3.93 -12.78
CA TYR A 55 -3.99 -4.24 -12.24
C TYR A 55 -3.95 -5.09 -10.98
N ARG A 56 -2.86 -5.79 -10.71
CA ARG A 56 -2.73 -6.61 -9.51
C ARG A 56 -2.33 -5.79 -8.30
N TYR A 57 -2.62 -6.31 -7.13
CA TYR A 57 -2.29 -5.70 -5.85
C TYR A 57 -1.28 -6.54 -5.10
N LEU A 58 -0.48 -5.89 -4.26
CA LEU A 58 0.28 -6.58 -3.24
C LEU A 58 -0.24 -6.06 -1.89
N ASP A 59 -1.18 -6.78 -1.30
CA ASP A 59 -1.87 -6.34 -0.09
C ASP A 59 -1.36 -7.11 1.12
N VAL A 60 -0.65 -6.40 2.01
CA VAL A 60 -0.08 -6.97 3.21
C VAL A 60 -1.17 -7.49 4.15
N SER A 61 -2.35 -6.86 4.13
CA SER A 61 -3.47 -7.30 4.96
C SER A 61 -3.95 -8.71 4.59
N THR A 62 -3.74 -9.14 3.35
CA THR A 62 -4.04 -10.52 2.96
C THR A 62 -3.18 -11.50 3.75
N LEU A 63 -1.89 -11.21 3.91
CA LEU A 63 -1.01 -12.07 4.71
C LEU A 63 -1.42 -12.08 6.17
N LYS A 64 -1.85 -10.93 6.69
CA LYS A 64 -2.35 -10.86 8.06
C LYS A 64 -3.60 -11.75 8.24
N GLU A 65 -4.52 -11.72 7.29
CA GLU A 65 -5.71 -12.57 7.36
C GLU A 65 -5.36 -14.04 7.30
N LEU A 66 -4.39 -14.43 6.47
CA LEU A 66 -3.94 -15.82 6.40
C LEU A 66 -3.21 -16.23 7.68
N ALA A 67 -2.37 -15.35 8.23
CA ALA A 67 -1.67 -15.63 9.48
C ALA A 67 -2.67 -15.81 10.63
N ARG A 68 -3.72 -14.99 10.67
CA ARG A 68 -4.75 -15.12 11.69
C ARG A 68 -5.39 -16.50 11.68
N ARG A 69 -5.56 -17.08 10.49
CA ARG A 69 -6.22 -18.38 10.33
C ARG A 69 -5.26 -19.56 10.48
N TRP A 70 -4.03 -19.39 10.03
CA TRP A 70 -3.10 -20.52 9.95
C TRP A 70 -2.01 -20.52 10.99
N LYS A 71 -1.65 -19.36 11.54
CA LYS A 71 -0.57 -19.25 12.51
C LYS A 71 -0.80 -18.04 13.41
N PRO A 72 -1.91 -18.01 14.16
CA PRO A 72 -2.29 -16.81 14.92
C PRO A 72 -1.28 -16.41 16.00
N GLU A 73 -0.47 -17.36 16.48
CA GLU A 73 0.51 -17.09 17.52
C GLU A 73 1.56 -16.06 17.12
N ILE A 74 1.80 -15.85 15.83
CA ILE A 74 2.79 -14.86 15.41
C ILE A 74 2.26 -13.43 15.43
N LEU A 75 0.94 -13.24 15.50
CA LEU A 75 0.36 -11.90 15.38
C LEU A 75 0.76 -10.98 16.54
N ASP A 76 1.02 -11.53 17.72
CA ASP A 76 1.41 -10.72 18.86
C ASP A 76 2.83 -10.17 18.77
N GLY A 77 3.65 -10.72 17.88
CA GLY A 77 5.03 -10.29 17.70
C GLY A 77 5.21 -9.02 16.90
N PHE A 78 4.14 -8.49 16.32
CA PHE A 78 4.21 -7.27 15.55
C PHE A 78 3.10 -6.32 15.98
N LYS A 79 3.46 -5.13 16.44
CA LYS A 79 2.51 -4.10 16.88
C LYS A 79 2.75 -2.83 16.11
N LYS A 80 1.69 -2.24 15.56
CA LYS A 80 1.76 -0.96 14.88
C LYS A 80 1.62 0.18 15.88
N GLN A 81 2.36 1.25 15.63
CA GLN A 81 2.30 2.45 16.47
C GLN A 81 0.97 3.20 16.31
N GLY A 82 0.40 3.15 15.11
CA GLY A 82 -0.90 3.78 14.87
C GLY A 82 -0.85 5.30 14.92
N THR A 83 0.26 5.91 14.50
CA THR A 83 0.41 7.37 14.55
C THR A 83 -0.45 8.10 13.54
N HIS A 84 -0.93 7.40 12.51
CA HIS A 84 -1.73 7.94 11.41
C HIS A 84 -0.99 8.99 10.58
N GLN A 85 0.34 9.03 10.67
CA GLN A 85 1.17 9.82 9.77
C GLN A 85 1.45 9.00 8.52
N ALA A 86 1.30 9.62 7.34
CA ALA A 86 1.38 8.88 6.08
C ALA A 86 2.70 8.11 5.92
N MET A 87 3.83 8.75 6.22
CA MET A 87 5.12 8.08 6.11
C MET A 87 5.30 6.97 7.13
N ASP A 88 4.80 7.17 8.34
CA ASP A 88 4.87 6.13 9.37
C ASP A 88 4.01 4.94 8.99
N ASP A 89 2.83 5.17 8.42
CA ASP A 89 1.95 4.10 7.96
C ASP A 89 2.61 3.28 6.85
N ILE A 90 3.29 3.94 5.91
CA ILE A 90 4.03 3.26 4.85
C ILE A 90 5.16 2.41 5.43
N ARG A 91 5.93 2.97 6.35
CA ARG A 91 7.03 2.24 6.98
C ARG A 91 6.53 1.06 7.79
N GLU A 92 5.40 1.21 8.48
CA GLU A 92 4.80 0.11 9.23
C GLU A 92 4.30 -0.99 8.30
N SER A 93 3.73 -0.64 7.14
CA SER A 93 3.32 -1.63 6.17
C SER A 93 4.50 -2.43 5.62
N VAL A 94 5.61 -1.76 5.32
CA VAL A 94 6.83 -2.43 4.88
C VAL A 94 7.38 -3.34 5.98
N ALA A 95 7.41 -2.84 7.22
CA ALA A 95 7.90 -3.63 8.37
C ALA A 95 6.99 -4.83 8.63
N GLU A 96 5.69 -4.67 8.48
CA GLU A 96 4.74 -5.77 8.65
C GLU A 96 4.96 -6.84 7.59
N LEU A 97 5.16 -6.46 6.35
CA LEU A 97 5.45 -7.42 5.29
C LEU A 97 6.77 -8.16 5.57
N ALA A 98 7.79 -7.46 6.01
CA ALA A 98 9.07 -8.08 6.38
C ALA A 98 8.90 -9.07 7.53
N TYR A 99 8.07 -8.73 8.52
CA TYR A 99 7.78 -9.61 9.64
C TYR A 99 7.11 -10.91 9.17
N TYR A 100 6.12 -10.81 8.28
CA TYR A 100 5.47 -12.01 7.76
C TYR A 100 6.40 -12.84 6.89
N ARG A 101 7.28 -12.19 6.14
CA ARG A 101 8.27 -12.91 5.35
C ARG A 101 9.19 -13.77 6.23
N GLU A 102 9.56 -13.25 7.39
CA GLU A 102 10.47 -13.93 8.30
C GLU A 102 9.77 -15.01 9.13
N HIS A 103 8.56 -14.71 9.63
CA HIS A 103 7.90 -15.54 10.64
C HIS A 103 6.74 -16.37 10.12
N PHE A 104 6.15 -16.01 8.99
CA PHE A 104 4.96 -16.69 8.48
C PHE A 104 5.23 -17.47 7.20
N ILE A 105 5.93 -16.87 6.25
CA ILE A 105 6.16 -17.48 4.94
C ILE A 105 7.41 -18.36 5.02
N LYS A 106 7.29 -19.58 4.54
CA LYS A 106 8.43 -20.51 4.51
C LYS A 106 9.10 -20.40 3.14
N LEU A 107 10.27 -19.80 3.14
CA LEU A 107 11.05 -19.62 1.91
C LEU A 107 12.18 -20.63 1.80
#